data_446a347f4f38a5f448f4f379c46028b1
#
_entry.id   446a347f4f38a5f448f4f379c46028b1
#
_cell.length_a   1.000
_cell.length_b   1.000
_cell.length_c   1.000
_cell.angle_alpha   90.00
_cell.angle_beta   90.00
_cell.angle_gamma   90.00
#
_symmetry.space_group_name_H-M   'P 1'
#
loop_
_entity.id
_entity.type
_entity.pdbx_description
1 polymer ?
#
loop_
_entity_poly.entity_id
_entity_poly.type
_entity_poly.pdbx_seq_one_letter_code
_entity_poly.pdbx_strand_id
1 'polypeptide(L)' 'ELKFTLDSTLGEILDEPLGMKMMEEMLPELVHNPMIEYARQMTLAEGISSAPEVKAVYEAVLKELNAQM' A
#
# COMPACT_ATOMS: atom_id res chain seq x y z
N GLU A 1 -7.04 -18.13 0.84
CA GLU A 1 -7.19 -16.95 1.69
C GLU A 1 -6.05 -15.99 1.48
N LEU A 2 -6.38 -14.72 1.27
CA LEU A 2 -5.38 -13.70 1.04
C LEU A 2 -4.89 -13.12 2.37
N LYS A 3 -3.58 -12.93 2.48
CA LYS A 3 -2.99 -12.35 3.66
C LYS A 3 -3.21 -10.85 3.73
N PHE A 4 -3.16 -10.18 2.59
CA PHE A 4 -3.39 -8.74 2.48
C PHE A 4 -4.55 -8.48 1.54
N THR A 5 -5.37 -7.50 1.88
CA THR A 5 -6.53 -7.10 1.08
C THR A 5 -6.64 -5.58 1.09
N LEU A 6 -7.68 -5.06 0.45
CA LEU A 6 -7.94 -3.62 0.47
C LEU A 6 -8.35 -3.13 1.87
N ASP A 7 -8.70 -4.05 2.76
CA ASP A 7 -9.00 -3.70 4.15
C ASP A 7 -7.74 -3.61 5.01
N SER A 8 -6.60 -4.03 4.48
CA SER A 8 -5.32 -3.86 5.17
C SER A 8 -4.93 -2.39 5.16
N THR A 9 -4.25 -1.96 6.22
CA THR A 9 -3.78 -0.57 6.26
C THR A 9 -2.50 -0.42 5.46
N LEU A 10 -2.22 0.81 5.04
CA LEU A 10 -0.97 1.11 4.34
C LEU A 10 0.23 0.77 5.21
N GLY A 11 0.13 1.01 6.53
CA GLY A 11 1.20 0.67 7.45
C GLY A 11 1.56 -0.80 7.43
N GLU A 12 0.55 -1.66 7.34
CA GLU A 12 0.79 -3.11 7.28
C GLU A 12 1.57 -3.47 6.00
N ILE A 13 1.25 -2.82 4.89
CA ILE A 13 1.96 -3.03 3.64
C ILE A 13 3.40 -2.53 3.73
N LEU A 14 3.60 -1.34 4.31
CA LEU A 14 4.92 -0.75 4.43
C LEU A 14 5.82 -1.50 5.43
N ASP A 15 5.22 -2.20 6.39
CA ASP A 15 5.98 -2.99 7.34
C ASP A 15 6.55 -4.26 6.71
N GLU A 16 6.02 -4.69 5.56
CA GLU A 16 6.56 -5.81 4.82
C GLU A 16 7.69 -5.32 3.92
N PRO A 17 8.88 -5.94 3.96
CA PRO A 17 10.01 -5.48 3.13
C PRO A 17 9.68 -5.40 1.66
N LEU A 18 8.97 -6.38 1.11
CA LEU A 18 8.59 -6.35 -0.29
C LEU A 18 7.58 -5.23 -0.56
N GLY A 19 6.62 -5.05 0.36
CA GLY A 19 5.63 -3.98 0.21
C GLY A 19 6.28 -2.62 0.22
N MET A 20 7.19 -2.40 1.16
CA MET A 20 7.92 -1.13 1.26
C MET A 20 8.72 -0.87 -0.02
N LYS A 21 9.42 -1.89 -0.50
CA LYS A 21 10.22 -1.76 -1.71
C LYS A 21 9.36 -1.40 -2.91
N MET A 22 8.24 -2.08 -3.09
CA MET A 22 7.35 -1.81 -4.22
C MET A 22 6.75 -0.41 -4.14
N MET A 23 6.35 0.00 -2.93
CA MET A 23 5.78 1.34 -2.76
C MET A 23 6.82 2.42 -3.05
N GLU A 24 8.08 2.21 -2.62
CA GLU A 24 9.14 3.16 -2.93
C GLU A 24 9.39 3.28 -4.43
N GLU A 25 9.29 2.18 -5.15
CA GLU A 25 9.51 2.19 -6.59
C GLU A 25 8.33 2.79 -7.36
N MET A 26 7.11 2.48 -6.92
CA MET A 26 5.91 2.88 -7.64
C MET A 26 5.33 4.19 -7.17
N LEU A 27 5.41 4.48 -5.88
CA LEU A 27 4.88 5.71 -5.29
C LEU A 27 5.88 6.32 -4.32
N PRO A 28 7.06 6.72 -4.83
CA PRO A 28 8.08 7.29 -3.95
C PRO A 28 7.60 8.56 -3.25
N GLU A 29 6.74 9.33 -3.89
CA GLU A 29 6.20 10.56 -3.29
C GLU A 29 5.37 10.27 -2.07
N LEU A 30 4.61 9.18 -2.09
CA LEU A 30 3.78 8.80 -0.96
C LEU A 30 4.65 8.35 0.22
N VAL A 31 5.64 7.50 -0.06
CA VAL A 31 6.50 6.95 0.99
C VAL A 31 7.31 8.04 1.67
N HIS A 32 7.77 9.02 0.91
CA HIS A 32 8.60 10.10 1.44
C HIS A 32 7.80 11.35 1.83
N ASN A 33 6.47 11.27 1.77
CA ASN A 33 5.60 12.38 2.14
C ASN A 33 5.61 12.55 3.67
N PRO A 34 5.74 13.79 4.19
CA PRO A 34 5.68 14.01 5.65
C PRO A 34 4.38 13.54 6.28
N MET A 35 3.31 13.44 5.51
CA MET A 35 2.01 12.98 6.00
C MET A 35 1.86 11.46 5.96
N ILE A 36 2.93 10.73 5.69
CA ILE A 36 2.88 9.27 5.58
C ILE A 36 2.34 8.62 6.85
N GLU A 37 2.62 9.21 8.02
CA GLU A 37 2.12 8.67 9.29
C GLU A 37 0.59 8.65 9.34
N TYR A 38 -0.04 9.63 8.72
CA TYR A 38 -1.49 9.66 8.60
C TYR A 38 -1.98 8.57 7.65
N ALA A 39 -1.31 8.46 6.50
CA ALA A 39 -1.69 7.50 5.48
C ALA A 39 -1.53 6.07 5.98
N ARG A 40 -0.57 5.82 6.87
CA ARG A 40 -0.33 4.49 7.41
C ARG A 40 -1.53 3.95 8.19
N GLN A 41 -2.36 4.82 8.71
CA GLN A 41 -3.53 4.42 9.48
C GLN A 41 -4.75 4.14 8.63
N MET A 42 -4.71 4.53 7.36
CA MET A 42 -5.81 4.33 6.43
C MET A 42 -5.73 2.96 5.77
N THR A 43 -6.89 2.37 5.51
CA THR A 43 -6.91 1.16 4.71
C THR A 43 -6.61 1.52 3.27
N LEU A 44 -6.21 0.51 2.48
CA LEU A 44 -5.95 0.75 1.06
C LEU A 44 -7.21 1.23 0.35
N ALA A 45 -8.37 0.68 0.74
CA ALA A 45 -9.65 1.11 0.16
C ALA A 45 -9.91 2.59 0.44
N GLU A 46 -9.62 3.04 1.65
CA GLU A 46 -9.78 4.45 2.00
C GLU A 46 -8.84 5.34 1.19
N GLY A 47 -7.61 4.87 1.01
CA GLY A 47 -6.64 5.60 0.20
C GLY A 47 -7.08 5.73 -1.25
N ILE A 48 -7.66 4.66 -1.80
CA ILE A 48 -8.16 4.66 -3.18
C ILE A 48 -9.32 5.64 -3.32
N SER A 49 -10.20 5.70 -2.30
CA SER A 49 -11.31 6.65 -2.32
C SER A 49 -10.83 8.10 -2.37
N SER A 50 -9.74 8.38 -1.66
CA SER A 50 -9.17 9.73 -1.63
C SER A 50 -8.35 10.04 -2.89
N ALA A 51 -7.67 9.03 -3.44
CA ALA A 51 -6.79 9.18 -4.58
C ALA A 51 -6.96 7.98 -5.51
N PRO A 52 -7.98 7.99 -6.39
CA PRO A 52 -8.26 6.83 -7.26
C PRO A 52 -7.10 6.39 -8.14
N GLU A 53 -6.16 7.28 -8.42
CA GLU A 53 -5.00 6.96 -9.25
C GLU A 53 -4.08 5.93 -8.62
N VAL A 54 -4.15 5.70 -7.30
CA VAL A 54 -3.30 4.72 -6.64
C VAL A 54 -3.88 3.30 -6.70
N LYS A 55 -5.09 3.15 -7.21
CA LYS A 55 -5.76 1.85 -7.25
C LYS A 55 -4.92 0.78 -7.94
N ALA A 56 -4.42 1.10 -9.13
CA ALA A 56 -3.64 0.14 -9.91
C ALA A 56 -2.36 -0.26 -9.17
N VAL A 57 -1.72 0.69 -8.52
CA VAL A 57 -0.49 0.43 -7.76
C VAL A 57 -0.80 -0.49 -6.57
N TYR A 58 -1.84 -0.16 -5.81
CA TYR A 58 -2.20 -0.96 -4.64
C TYR A 58 -2.59 -2.39 -5.04
N GLU A 59 -3.31 -2.54 -6.14
CA GLU A 59 -3.69 -3.87 -6.62
C GLU A 59 -2.46 -4.67 -7.01
N ALA A 60 -1.50 -4.04 -7.67
CA ALA A 60 -0.26 -4.70 -8.05
C ALA A 60 0.55 -5.12 -6.83
N VAL A 61 0.64 -4.25 -5.84
CA VAL A 61 1.36 -4.56 -4.60
C VAL A 61 0.70 -5.71 -3.86
N LEU A 62 -0.62 -5.68 -3.75
CA LEU A 62 -1.35 -6.76 -3.07
C LEU A 62 -1.15 -8.10 -3.78
N LYS A 63 -1.18 -8.08 -5.11
CA LYS A 63 -0.99 -9.29 -5.89
C LYS A 63 0.39 -9.90 -5.63
N GLU A 64 1.42 -9.06 -5.63
CA GLU A 64 2.77 -9.55 -5.39
C GLU A 64 2.96 -10.04 -3.96
N LEU A 65 2.45 -9.31 -2.98
CA LEU A 65 2.57 -9.72 -1.59
C LEU A 65 1.87 -11.05 -1.34
N ASN A 66 0.67 -11.20 -1.86
CA ASN A 66 -0.08 -12.44 -1.66
C ASN A 66 0.55 -13.61 -2.42
N ALA A 67 1.19 -13.35 -3.56
CA ALA A 67 1.86 -14.38 -4.33
C ALA A 67 3.13 -14.86 -3.65
N GLN A 68 3.83 -13.97 -2.91
CA GLN A 68 5.07 -14.32 -2.22
C GLN A 68 4.83 -14.94 -0.85
N MET A 69 3.65 -14.80 -0.34
CA MET A 69 3.28 -15.35 0.96
C MET A 69 2.57 -16.69 0.78
#